data_ddb5218f1c40489d4f61e52f5b379b2b
#
_entry.id   ddb5218f1c40489d4f61e52f5b379b2b
#
_cell.length_a   1.000
_cell.length_b   1.000
_cell.length_c   1.000
_cell.angle_alpha   90.00
_cell.angle_beta   90.00
_cell.angle_gamma   90.00
#
_symmetry.space_group_name_H-M   'P 1'
#
loop_
_entity.id
_entity.type
_entity.pdbx_description
1 polymer ?
#
loop_
_entity_poly.entity_id
_entity_poly.type
_entity_poly.pdbx_seq_one_letter_code
_entity_poly.pdbx_strand_id
1 'polypeptide(L)'
;DLVVLHGLFGSGKNWRGFARSFKNNLRIWTLDARNHGESAHADSMSYQEMVEDVVLFLDKNELENVILLGHSMGGKTAMQLAFRFPNRVAALIVVDIAPVWYDHQHKQLNLIEAMQELRLPEERSRSEIEKKLARKIPEQRLVSFLMTNLSHHNGHFRWRIGLEQIAAGMPELLNYPELKSVLMGQYNS
;
A
#
# COMPACT_ATOMS: atom_id res chain seq x y z
N ASP A 1 11.21 -2.46 17.34
CA ASP A 1 10.72 -2.86 16.03
C ASP A 1 10.12 -1.66 15.30
N LEU A 2 10.45 -1.52 14.02
CA LEU A 2 9.85 -0.56 13.10
C LEU A 2 9.08 -1.31 12.01
N VAL A 3 7.79 -1.05 11.88
CA VAL A 3 6.94 -1.60 10.83
C VAL A 3 6.66 -0.52 9.79
N VAL A 4 6.96 -0.82 8.53
CA VAL A 4 6.83 0.12 7.40
C VAL A 4 5.69 -0.32 6.50
N LEU A 5 4.74 0.59 6.26
CA LEU A 5 3.58 0.42 5.40
C LEU A 5 3.72 1.32 4.17
N HIS A 6 3.76 0.72 2.98
CA HIS A 6 3.94 1.43 1.71
C HIS A 6 2.66 2.13 1.22
N GLY A 7 2.81 3.03 0.25
CA GLY A 7 1.71 3.70 -0.44
C GLY A 7 1.10 2.87 -1.57
N LEU A 8 -0.01 3.36 -2.13
CA LEU A 8 -0.71 2.76 -3.26
C LEU A 8 0.26 2.48 -4.41
N PHE A 9 0.12 1.33 -5.07
CA PHE A 9 1.01 0.78 -6.10
C PHE A 9 2.45 0.49 -5.63
N GLY A 10 2.75 0.66 -4.35
CA GLY A 10 4.05 0.34 -3.77
C GLY A 10 4.18 -1.11 -3.32
N SER A 11 5.29 -1.39 -2.66
CA SER A 11 5.55 -2.64 -1.94
C SER A 11 6.64 -2.44 -0.89
N GLY A 12 6.80 -3.39 0.01
CA GLY A 12 7.90 -3.41 0.97
C GLY A 12 9.27 -3.34 0.31
N LYS A 13 9.39 -3.82 -0.93
CA LYS A 13 10.63 -3.76 -1.72
C LYS A 13 11.11 -2.32 -1.96
N ASN A 14 10.21 -1.35 -2.06
CA ASN A 14 10.56 0.06 -2.23
C ASN A 14 11.31 0.63 -1.01
N TRP A 15 11.13 0.03 0.15
CA TRP A 15 11.72 0.45 1.42
C TRP A 15 13.03 -0.25 1.79
N ARG A 16 13.52 -1.17 0.96
CA ARG A 16 14.76 -1.93 1.23
C ARG A 16 16.00 -1.04 1.39
N GLY A 17 16.09 0.06 0.64
CA GLY A 17 17.18 1.03 0.79
C GLY A 17 17.18 1.66 2.18
N PHE A 18 16.02 2.17 2.58
CA PHE A 18 15.79 2.72 3.91
C PHE A 18 16.11 1.68 5.01
N ALA A 19 15.56 0.48 4.91
CA ALA A 19 15.78 -0.57 5.91
C ALA A 19 17.27 -0.91 6.08
N ARG A 20 18.05 -0.95 4.98
CA ARG A 20 19.49 -1.19 5.05
C ARG A 20 20.25 -0.10 5.79
N SER A 21 19.83 1.16 5.68
CA SER A 21 20.49 2.29 6.35
C SER A 21 20.38 2.21 7.88
N PHE A 22 19.36 1.54 8.41
CA PHE A 22 19.11 1.43 9.85
C PHE A 22 19.28 0.02 10.42
N LYS A 23 19.82 -0.94 9.64
CA LYS A 23 19.92 -2.36 10.01
C LYS A 23 20.65 -2.64 11.34
N ASN A 24 21.52 -1.77 11.78
CA ASN A 24 22.30 -1.94 13.01
C ASN A 24 21.58 -1.39 14.26
N ASN A 25 20.52 -0.62 14.08
CA ASN A 25 19.84 0.11 15.14
C ASN A 25 18.41 -0.37 15.37
N LEU A 26 17.75 -0.84 14.31
CA LEU A 26 16.34 -1.21 14.32
C LEU A 26 16.12 -2.54 13.59
N ARG A 27 15.22 -3.35 14.12
CA ARG A 27 14.62 -4.46 13.38
C ARG A 27 13.47 -3.87 12.57
N ILE A 28 13.60 -3.91 11.23
CA ILE A 28 12.68 -3.26 10.30
C ILE A 28 11.90 -4.30 9.51
N TRP A 29 10.59 -4.20 9.58
CA TRP A 29 9.62 -5.01 8.88
C TRP A 29 8.98 -4.16 7.77
N THR A 30 9.13 -4.55 6.52
CA THR A 30 8.52 -3.87 5.38
C THR A 30 7.40 -4.75 4.84
N LEU A 31 6.16 -4.36 5.11
CA LEU A 31 5.00 -5.17 4.75
C LEU A 31 4.51 -4.84 3.34
N ASP A 32 4.03 -5.86 2.65
CA ASP A 32 3.19 -5.71 1.47
C ASP A 32 1.72 -5.69 1.92
N ALA A 33 0.98 -4.64 1.61
CA ALA A 33 -0.46 -4.58 1.86
C ALA A 33 -1.20 -5.63 1.02
N ARG A 34 -2.43 -6.02 1.42
CA ARG A 34 -3.30 -6.84 0.58
C ARG A 34 -3.36 -6.28 -0.83
N ASN A 35 -3.50 -7.11 -1.83
CA ASN A 35 -3.52 -6.75 -3.25
C ASN A 35 -2.21 -6.10 -3.77
N HIS A 36 -1.11 -6.14 -3.00
CA HIS A 36 0.19 -5.58 -3.40
C HIS A 36 1.33 -6.57 -3.15
N GLY A 37 2.41 -6.41 -3.92
CA GLY A 37 3.68 -7.11 -3.73
C GLY A 37 3.58 -8.62 -3.78
N GLU A 38 3.99 -9.29 -2.70
CA GLU A 38 3.92 -10.74 -2.54
C GLU A 38 2.74 -11.17 -1.62
N SER A 39 1.97 -10.20 -1.08
CA SER A 39 0.80 -10.52 -0.29
C SER A 39 -0.34 -11.08 -1.14
N ALA A 40 -1.20 -11.89 -0.51
CA ALA A 40 -2.35 -12.46 -1.18
C ALA A 40 -3.29 -11.36 -1.73
N HIS A 41 -3.90 -11.67 -2.86
CA HIS A 41 -5.01 -10.87 -3.35
C HIS A 41 -6.27 -11.24 -2.58
N ALA A 42 -7.00 -10.22 -2.12
CA ALA A 42 -8.28 -10.32 -1.43
C ALA A 42 -9.34 -9.58 -2.26
N ASP A 43 -10.59 -9.98 -2.14
CA ASP A 43 -11.68 -9.42 -2.95
C ASP A 43 -12.02 -7.97 -2.60
N SER A 44 -11.56 -7.49 -1.45
CA SER A 44 -11.82 -6.14 -0.95
C SER A 44 -10.54 -5.45 -0.47
N MET A 45 -10.62 -4.11 -0.37
CA MET A 45 -9.53 -3.29 0.11
C MET A 45 -10.07 -2.04 0.80
N SER A 46 -10.11 -2.06 2.12
CA SER A 46 -10.47 -0.94 2.98
C SER A 46 -9.38 -0.66 4.01
N TYR A 47 -9.40 0.53 4.62
CA TYR A 47 -8.47 0.82 5.72
C TYR A 47 -8.70 -0.07 6.93
N GLN A 48 -9.95 -0.43 7.20
CA GLN A 48 -10.27 -1.35 8.29
C GLN A 48 -9.58 -2.69 8.09
N GLU A 49 -9.74 -3.29 6.94
CA GLU A 49 -9.15 -4.59 6.61
C GLU A 49 -7.62 -4.54 6.57
N MET A 50 -7.03 -3.46 6.05
CA MET A 50 -5.57 -3.28 6.10
C MET A 50 -5.04 -3.15 7.52
N VAL A 51 -5.78 -2.51 8.43
CA VAL A 51 -5.44 -2.47 9.87
C VAL A 51 -5.49 -3.86 10.47
N GLU A 52 -6.54 -4.63 10.19
CA GLU A 52 -6.69 -6.01 10.65
C GLU A 52 -5.55 -6.91 10.17
N ASP A 53 -5.14 -6.78 8.91
CA ASP A 53 -3.98 -7.48 8.36
C ASP A 53 -2.68 -7.15 9.11
N VAL A 54 -2.47 -5.86 9.43
CA VAL A 54 -1.28 -5.45 10.18
C VAL A 54 -1.34 -5.98 11.61
N VAL A 55 -2.49 -5.94 12.28
CA VAL A 55 -2.66 -6.49 13.64
C VAL A 55 -2.35 -7.99 13.64
N LEU A 56 -2.91 -8.74 12.69
CA LEU A 56 -2.61 -10.18 12.53
C LEU A 56 -1.11 -10.44 12.31
N PHE A 57 -0.44 -9.58 11.53
CA PHE A 57 1.00 -9.67 11.35
C PHE A 57 1.76 -9.43 12.65
N LEU A 58 1.36 -8.40 13.42
CA LEU A 58 1.97 -8.10 14.72
C LEU A 58 1.81 -9.29 15.68
N ASP A 59 0.61 -9.85 15.78
CA ASP A 59 0.31 -10.99 16.65
C ASP A 59 1.12 -12.23 16.29
N LYS A 60 1.13 -12.57 15.00
CA LYS A 60 1.89 -13.73 14.48
C LYS A 60 3.39 -13.66 14.74
N ASN A 61 3.94 -12.44 14.80
CA ASN A 61 5.38 -12.21 15.03
C ASN A 61 5.69 -11.76 16.46
N GLU A 62 4.71 -11.83 17.36
CA GLU A 62 4.88 -11.45 18.79
C GLU A 62 5.44 -10.03 18.94
N LEU A 63 4.97 -9.10 18.08
CA LEU A 63 5.41 -7.72 18.07
C LEU A 63 4.44 -6.86 18.89
N GLU A 64 4.94 -6.31 19.97
CA GLU A 64 4.22 -5.39 20.84
C GLU A 64 4.85 -4.00 20.80
N ASN A 65 4.02 -2.96 20.91
CA ASN A 65 4.47 -1.58 21.08
C ASN A 65 5.50 -1.14 20.01
N VAL A 66 5.13 -1.30 18.72
CA VAL A 66 6.00 -1.02 17.58
C VAL A 66 6.03 0.44 17.17
N ILE A 67 7.09 0.87 16.51
CA ILE A 67 7.09 2.12 15.74
C ILE A 67 6.42 1.82 14.39
N LEU A 68 5.40 2.59 14.03
CA LEU A 68 4.77 2.51 12.70
C LEU A 68 5.30 3.64 11.82
N LEU A 69 5.73 3.31 10.61
CA LEU A 69 6.00 4.28 9.55
C LEU A 69 5.06 3.98 8.39
N GLY A 70 4.23 4.93 8.03
CA GLY A 70 3.30 4.79 6.90
C GLY A 70 3.45 5.91 5.89
N HIS A 71 3.53 5.54 4.60
CA HIS A 71 3.55 6.48 3.48
C HIS A 71 2.22 6.46 2.72
N SER A 72 1.63 7.62 2.46
CA SER A 72 0.40 7.78 1.69
C SER A 72 -0.72 6.85 2.21
N MET A 73 -1.23 5.89 1.43
CA MET A 73 -2.19 4.86 1.84
C MET A 73 -1.74 4.14 3.14
N GLY A 74 -0.47 3.70 3.20
CA GLY A 74 0.09 3.11 4.42
C GLY A 74 0.12 4.07 5.61
N GLY A 75 0.24 5.38 5.36
CA GLY A 75 0.12 6.42 6.39
C GLY A 75 -1.28 6.50 6.97
N LYS A 76 -2.31 6.46 6.15
CA LYS A 76 -3.71 6.39 6.61
C LYS A 76 -3.99 5.10 7.38
N THR A 77 -3.47 3.96 6.91
CA THR A 77 -3.56 2.68 7.64
C THR A 77 -2.88 2.77 9.01
N ALA A 78 -1.66 3.32 9.07
CA ALA A 78 -0.91 3.48 10.32
C ALA A 78 -1.63 4.41 11.32
N MET A 79 -2.21 5.52 10.84
CA MET A 79 -3.01 6.42 11.68
C MET A 79 -4.26 5.72 12.25
N GLN A 80 -4.98 4.94 11.44
CA GLN A 80 -6.14 4.15 11.87
C GLN A 80 -5.74 3.09 12.91
N LEU A 81 -4.61 2.41 12.69
CA LEU A 81 -4.11 1.42 13.64
C LEU A 81 -3.72 2.07 14.98
N ALA A 82 -2.95 3.15 14.95
CA ALA A 82 -2.54 3.85 16.15
C ALA A 82 -3.74 4.39 16.95
N PHE A 83 -4.79 4.81 16.26
CA PHE A 83 -6.01 5.28 16.89
C PHE A 83 -6.83 4.13 17.52
N ARG A 84 -7.02 3.03 16.80
CA ARG A 84 -7.85 1.89 17.25
C ARG A 84 -7.15 0.98 18.25
N PHE A 85 -5.82 0.89 18.16
CA PHE A 85 -4.98 0.01 18.98
C PHE A 85 -3.80 0.76 19.57
N PRO A 86 -4.02 1.82 20.39
CA PRO A 86 -2.94 2.69 20.89
C PRO A 86 -1.88 1.95 21.68
N ASN A 87 -2.23 0.88 22.37
CA ASN A 87 -1.28 0.07 23.13
C ASN A 87 -0.33 -0.76 22.27
N ARG A 88 -0.59 -0.88 20.95
CA ARG A 88 0.27 -1.60 20.01
C ARG A 88 1.32 -0.69 19.35
N VAL A 89 1.26 0.63 19.57
CA VAL A 89 2.04 1.62 18.83
C VAL A 89 2.84 2.50 19.79
N ALA A 90 4.17 2.34 19.78
CA ALA A 90 5.10 3.17 20.54
C ALA A 90 5.27 4.57 19.95
N ALA A 91 5.29 4.66 18.62
CA ALA A 91 5.40 5.92 17.88
C ALA A 91 4.83 5.77 16.48
N LEU A 92 4.35 6.88 15.92
CA LEU A 92 3.78 6.96 14.59
C LEU A 92 4.55 7.97 13.74
N ILE A 93 5.02 7.53 12.57
CA ILE A 93 5.67 8.36 11.56
C ILE A 93 4.80 8.34 10.31
N VAL A 94 4.27 9.48 9.93
CA VAL A 94 3.41 9.64 8.74
C VAL A 94 4.16 10.42 7.68
N VAL A 95 4.22 9.85 6.48
CA VAL A 95 4.95 10.42 5.35
C VAL A 95 3.98 10.74 4.21
N ASP A 96 3.98 11.99 3.78
CA ASP A 96 3.30 12.51 2.59
C ASP A 96 1.79 12.23 2.52
N ILE A 97 1.09 12.36 3.67
CA ILE A 97 -0.38 12.23 3.74
C ILE A 97 -0.93 12.88 5.00
N ALA A 98 -2.17 13.35 4.96
CA ALA A 98 -2.93 13.81 6.11
C ALA A 98 -4.22 12.97 6.29
N PRO A 99 -4.84 12.99 7.49
CA PRO A 99 -6.08 12.27 7.79
C PRO A 99 -7.31 13.01 7.24
N VAL A 100 -7.32 13.26 5.93
CA VAL A 100 -8.38 13.98 5.22
C VAL A 100 -8.79 13.23 3.96
N TRP A 101 -9.95 13.60 3.44
CA TRP A 101 -10.37 13.17 2.12
C TRP A 101 -9.53 13.88 1.04
N TYR A 102 -9.19 13.15 -0.04
CA TYR A 102 -8.46 13.67 -1.19
C TYR A 102 -9.24 13.45 -2.47
N ASP A 103 -9.47 14.50 -3.23
CA ASP A 103 -10.12 14.45 -4.55
C ASP A 103 -9.09 14.11 -5.66
N HIS A 104 -8.52 12.91 -5.61
CA HIS A 104 -7.57 12.46 -6.62
C HIS A 104 -8.00 11.15 -7.30
N GLN A 105 -9.29 10.79 -7.18
CA GLN A 105 -9.82 9.53 -7.69
C GLN A 105 -9.52 9.33 -9.17
N HIS A 106 -9.77 10.33 -9.98
CA HIS A 106 -9.56 10.23 -11.43
C HIS A 106 -8.10 9.91 -11.79
N LYS A 107 -7.14 10.50 -11.06
CA LYS A 107 -5.72 10.25 -11.35
C LYS A 107 -5.33 8.79 -11.08
N GLN A 108 -5.72 8.23 -9.94
CA GLN A 108 -5.41 6.85 -9.58
C GLN A 108 -6.15 5.86 -10.48
N LEU A 109 -7.43 6.10 -10.78
CA LEU A 109 -8.20 5.24 -11.68
C LEU A 109 -7.61 5.24 -13.09
N ASN A 110 -7.18 6.39 -13.62
CA ASN A 110 -6.51 6.46 -14.92
C ASN A 110 -5.22 5.64 -14.98
N LEU A 111 -4.47 5.58 -13.86
CA LEU A 111 -3.27 4.73 -13.78
C LEU A 111 -3.63 3.24 -13.80
N ILE A 112 -4.67 2.85 -13.07
CA ILE A 112 -5.17 1.47 -13.06
C ILE A 112 -5.65 1.08 -14.46
N GLU A 113 -6.45 1.91 -15.09
CA GLU A 113 -6.95 1.70 -16.46
C GLU A 113 -5.80 1.55 -17.46
N ALA A 114 -4.82 2.46 -17.40
CA ALA A 114 -3.63 2.38 -18.25
C ALA A 114 -2.87 1.07 -18.09
N MET A 115 -2.82 0.51 -16.88
CA MET A 115 -2.19 -0.78 -16.60
C MET A 115 -3.06 -1.96 -17.04
N GLN A 116 -4.39 -1.90 -16.87
CA GLN A 116 -5.34 -2.96 -17.24
C GLN A 116 -5.47 -3.13 -18.76
N GLU A 117 -5.37 -2.03 -19.52
CA GLU A 117 -5.42 -2.09 -20.99
C GLU A 117 -4.22 -2.81 -21.62
N LEU A 118 -3.13 -3.04 -20.87
CA LEU A 118 -1.99 -3.78 -21.38
C LEU A 118 -2.28 -5.29 -21.34
N ARG A 119 -2.29 -5.92 -22.52
CA ARG A 119 -2.46 -7.37 -22.66
C ARG A 119 -1.14 -8.09 -22.35
N LEU A 120 -0.76 -8.14 -21.09
CA LEU A 120 0.54 -8.63 -20.64
C LEU A 120 0.93 -10.03 -21.16
N PRO A 121 0.02 -11.01 -21.31
CA PRO A 121 0.38 -12.32 -21.88
C PRO A 121 0.86 -12.26 -23.33
N GLU A 122 0.48 -11.22 -24.07
CA GLU A 122 0.86 -11.01 -25.48
C GLU A 122 2.18 -10.22 -25.62
N GLU A 123 2.66 -9.62 -24.54
CA GLU A 123 3.85 -8.77 -24.57
C GLU A 123 5.15 -9.58 -24.58
N ARG A 124 6.08 -9.17 -25.41
CA ARG A 124 7.34 -9.90 -25.62
C ARG A 124 8.47 -9.44 -24.72
N SER A 125 8.43 -8.20 -24.26
CA SER A 125 9.50 -7.65 -23.44
C SER A 125 9.01 -6.60 -22.45
N ARG A 126 9.76 -6.48 -21.32
CA ARG A 126 9.56 -5.41 -20.34
C ARG A 126 9.64 -4.02 -20.95
N SER A 127 10.55 -3.82 -21.92
CA SER A 127 10.73 -2.53 -22.61
C SER A 127 9.52 -2.14 -23.45
N GLU A 128 8.86 -3.11 -24.10
CA GLU A 128 7.63 -2.84 -24.87
C GLU A 128 6.48 -2.42 -23.92
N ILE A 129 6.32 -3.12 -22.80
CA ILE A 129 5.31 -2.78 -21.79
C ILE A 129 5.56 -1.35 -21.27
N GLU A 130 6.80 -1.03 -20.90
CA GLU A 130 7.18 0.30 -20.41
C GLU A 130 6.88 1.39 -21.45
N LYS A 131 7.23 1.18 -22.73
CA LYS A 131 6.93 2.12 -23.82
C LYS A 131 5.42 2.33 -24.02
N LYS A 132 4.62 1.25 -23.93
CA LYS A 132 3.16 1.35 -24.04
C LYS A 132 2.57 2.13 -22.88
N LEU A 133 3.03 1.87 -21.65
CA LEU A 133 2.60 2.58 -20.46
C LEU A 133 2.98 4.07 -20.50
N ALA A 134 4.21 4.39 -20.98
CA ALA A 134 4.70 5.76 -21.13
C ALA A 134 3.91 6.60 -22.16
N ARG A 135 3.21 5.97 -23.12
CA ARG A 135 2.31 6.69 -24.03
C ARG A 135 1.05 7.20 -23.35
N LYS A 136 0.65 6.56 -22.23
CA LYS A 136 -0.56 6.89 -21.46
C LYS A 136 -0.26 7.75 -20.24
N ILE A 137 0.93 7.58 -19.66
CA ILE A 137 1.37 8.25 -18.44
C ILE A 137 2.59 9.10 -18.77
N PRO A 138 2.45 10.45 -18.81
CA PRO A 138 3.55 11.34 -19.20
C PRO A 138 4.73 11.35 -18.25
N GLU A 139 4.50 11.09 -16.95
CA GLU A 139 5.54 11.16 -15.93
C GLU A 139 6.39 9.89 -15.91
N GLN A 140 7.58 9.94 -16.50
CA GLN A 140 8.49 8.80 -16.60
C GLN A 140 8.84 8.16 -15.25
N ARG A 141 8.96 8.96 -14.17
CA ARG A 141 9.22 8.43 -12.82
C ARG A 141 8.06 7.58 -12.33
N LEU A 142 6.82 7.98 -12.64
CA LEU A 142 5.63 7.23 -12.27
C LEU A 142 5.54 5.93 -13.08
N VAL A 143 5.83 5.96 -14.38
CA VAL A 143 5.93 4.75 -15.22
C VAL A 143 6.95 3.77 -14.61
N SER A 144 8.15 4.22 -14.32
CA SER A 144 9.20 3.37 -13.72
C SER A 144 8.78 2.80 -12.36
N PHE A 145 8.06 3.58 -11.55
CA PHE A 145 7.51 3.12 -10.29
C PHE A 145 6.44 2.03 -10.49
N LEU A 146 5.46 2.24 -11.36
CA LEU A 146 4.43 1.25 -11.67
C LEU A 146 5.03 -0.04 -12.24
N MET A 147 6.07 0.08 -13.07
CA MET A 147 6.81 -1.05 -13.63
C MET A 147 7.54 -1.91 -12.57
N THR A 148 7.70 -1.43 -11.33
CA THR A 148 8.22 -2.26 -10.23
C THR A 148 7.25 -3.40 -9.86
N ASN A 149 5.97 -3.26 -10.20
CA ASN A 149 4.94 -4.26 -9.99
C ASN A 149 4.89 -5.33 -11.09
N LEU A 150 5.65 -5.14 -12.18
CA LEU A 150 5.67 -6.12 -13.26
C LEU A 150 6.53 -7.33 -12.85
N SER A 151 5.96 -8.52 -12.96
CA SER A 151 6.64 -9.80 -12.80
C SER A 151 6.62 -10.60 -14.09
N HIS A 152 7.60 -11.48 -14.25
CA HIS A 152 7.66 -12.45 -15.34
C HIS A 152 7.68 -13.85 -14.72
N HIS A 153 6.73 -14.69 -15.11
CA HIS A 153 6.61 -16.05 -14.62
C HIS A 153 6.10 -16.97 -15.73
N ASN A 154 6.71 -18.14 -15.90
CA ASN A 154 6.36 -19.14 -16.91
C ASN A 154 6.23 -18.57 -18.34
N GLY A 155 7.13 -17.63 -18.71
CA GLY A 155 7.13 -17.05 -20.05
C GLY A 155 6.15 -15.88 -20.26
N HIS A 156 5.37 -15.50 -19.24
CA HIS A 156 4.38 -14.45 -19.34
C HIS A 156 4.61 -13.33 -18.32
N PHE A 157 4.31 -12.10 -18.72
CA PHE A 157 4.26 -10.95 -17.82
C PHE A 157 2.92 -10.89 -17.09
N ARG A 158 2.95 -10.42 -15.84
CA ARG A 158 1.77 -10.15 -15.02
C ARG A 158 2.02 -9.03 -14.04
N TRP A 159 0.97 -8.32 -13.65
CA TRP A 159 1.02 -7.41 -12.52
C TRP A 159 0.99 -8.20 -11.21
N ARG A 160 1.80 -7.80 -10.24
CA ARG A 160 1.77 -8.37 -8.86
C ARG A 160 0.66 -7.77 -8.02
N ILE A 161 0.13 -6.63 -8.45
CA ILE A 161 -0.95 -5.91 -7.75
C ILE A 161 -2.30 -6.35 -8.31
N GLY A 162 -3.30 -6.42 -7.44
CA GLY A 162 -4.69 -6.71 -7.77
C GLY A 162 -5.40 -5.47 -8.29
N LEU A 163 -5.23 -5.15 -9.59
CA LEU A 163 -5.74 -3.93 -10.20
C LEU A 163 -7.27 -3.80 -10.08
N GLU A 164 -8.01 -4.90 -10.23
CA GLU A 164 -9.47 -4.92 -10.12
C GLU A 164 -9.92 -4.61 -8.69
N GLN A 165 -9.29 -5.26 -7.70
CA GLN A 165 -9.59 -5.08 -6.29
C GLN A 165 -9.23 -3.68 -5.81
N ILE A 166 -8.10 -3.15 -6.28
CA ILE A 166 -7.68 -1.78 -5.97
C ILE A 166 -8.66 -0.78 -6.59
N ALA A 167 -9.07 -0.98 -7.85
CA ALA A 167 -10.06 -0.12 -8.52
C ALA A 167 -11.39 -0.11 -7.76
N ALA A 168 -11.88 -1.28 -7.37
CA ALA A 168 -13.11 -1.42 -6.60
C ALA A 168 -13.01 -0.78 -5.19
N GLY A 169 -11.84 -0.83 -4.57
CA GLY A 169 -11.57 -0.23 -3.25
C GLY A 169 -11.28 1.28 -3.29
N MET A 170 -11.12 1.89 -4.47
CA MET A 170 -10.74 3.32 -4.57
C MET A 170 -11.64 4.28 -3.79
N PRO A 171 -12.99 4.16 -3.79
CA PRO A 171 -13.82 5.03 -2.97
C PRO A 171 -13.48 5.01 -1.48
N GLU A 172 -13.17 3.84 -0.94
CA GLU A 172 -12.72 3.64 0.44
C GLU A 172 -11.32 4.23 0.69
N LEU A 173 -10.39 4.01 -0.25
CA LEU A 173 -9.00 4.46 -0.12
C LEU A 173 -8.84 5.98 -0.20
N LEU A 174 -9.72 6.67 -0.91
CA LEU A 174 -9.71 8.14 -0.98
C LEU A 174 -10.34 8.76 0.25
N ASN A 175 -11.32 8.09 0.80
CA ASN A 175 -11.97 8.50 2.02
C ASN A 175 -11.00 8.35 3.21
N TYR A 176 -11.28 9.06 4.27
CA TYR A 176 -10.67 8.83 5.57
C TYR A 176 -11.81 8.81 6.57
N PRO A 177 -12.09 7.62 7.18
CA PRO A 177 -13.16 7.52 8.16
C PRO A 177 -12.97 8.56 9.26
N GLU A 178 -14.01 9.32 9.57
CA GLU A 178 -13.93 10.30 10.66
C GLU A 178 -13.57 9.59 11.96
N LEU A 179 -12.45 9.99 12.57
CA LEU A 179 -12.00 9.47 13.86
C LEU A 179 -13.03 9.70 14.99
N LYS A 180 -13.93 10.67 14.82
CA LYS A 180 -15.00 11.00 15.78
C LYS A 180 -15.97 9.86 16.04
N SER A 181 -16.30 9.05 15.04
CA SER A 181 -17.26 7.94 15.23
C SER A 181 -16.73 6.80 16.10
N VAL A 182 -15.41 6.68 16.20
CA VAL A 182 -14.73 5.66 17.02
C VAL A 182 -14.60 6.12 18.47
N LEU A 183 -14.39 7.43 18.72
CA LEU A 183 -14.33 7.99 20.09
C LEU A 183 -15.67 7.87 20.82
N MET A 184 -16.79 8.03 20.12
CA MET A 184 -18.13 7.93 20.74
C MET A 184 -18.49 6.51 21.19
N GLY A 185 -17.92 5.48 20.59
CA GLY A 185 -18.12 4.08 20.98
C GLY A 185 -17.35 3.65 22.24
N GLN A 186 -16.25 4.34 22.57
CA GLN A 186 -15.42 3.99 23.74
C GLN A 186 -15.86 4.67 25.05
N TYR A 187 -16.68 5.74 24.97
CA TYR A 187 -17.17 6.47 26.17
C TYR A 187 -18.57 6.05 26.61
N ASN A 188 -19.23 5.10 25.91
CA ASN A 188 -20.56 4.59 26.26
C ASN A 188 -20.56 3.16 26.81
N SER A 189 -19.44 2.70 27.35
CA SER A 189 -19.33 1.38 28.01
C SER A 189 -18.90 1.50 29.46
#